data_100be0786cefb9e342f67174f0dd6f3e
#
_entry.id   100be0786cefb9e342f67174f0dd6f3e
#
_cell.length_a   1.000
_cell.length_b   1.000
_cell.length_c   1.000
_cell.angle_alpha   90.00
_cell.angle_beta   90.00
_cell.angle_gamma   90.00
#
_symmetry.space_group_name_H-M   'P 1'
#
loop_
_entity.id
_entity.type
_entity.pdbx_description
1 polymer ?
#
loop_
_entity_poly.entity_id
_entity_poly.type
_entity_poly.pdbx_seq_one_letter_code
_entity_poly.pdbx_strand_id
1 'polypeptide(L)' 'MSNFKAHETAVIDEGCSIGKGTNIWHFSHIMPNCIIGENCNIGQNVVVSPEVILGNNVKVQNN' A
#
# COMPACT_ATOMS: atom_id res chain seq x y z
N MET A 1 -10.41 -2.36 -12.17
CA MET A 1 -9.28 -1.47 -11.89
C MET A 1 -9.40 -0.87 -10.52
N SER A 2 -8.33 -0.89 -9.76
CA SER A 2 -8.37 -0.28 -8.45
C SER A 2 -8.16 1.22 -8.57
N ASN A 3 -8.84 1.96 -7.69
CA ASN A 3 -8.75 3.42 -7.64
C ASN A 3 -8.04 3.82 -6.37
N PHE A 4 -6.80 3.46 -6.28
CA PHE A 4 -5.96 3.87 -5.17
C PHE A 4 -5.05 5.00 -5.61
N LYS A 5 -4.48 5.70 -4.64
CA LYS A 5 -3.53 6.76 -4.91
C LYS A 5 -2.19 6.42 -4.31
N ALA A 6 -1.14 6.54 -5.10
CA ALA A 6 0.22 6.34 -4.62
C ALA A 6 1.04 7.54 -5.05
N HIS A 7 1.83 8.07 -4.11
CA HIS A 7 2.74 9.15 -4.45
C HIS A 7 3.76 8.64 -5.46
N GLU A 8 4.24 9.53 -6.32
CA GLU A 8 5.16 9.12 -7.39
C GLU A 8 6.45 8.50 -6.88
N THR A 9 6.84 8.78 -5.63
CA THR A 9 8.03 8.19 -5.04
C THR A 9 7.77 6.82 -4.43
N ALA A 10 6.51 6.42 -4.31
CA ALA A 10 6.18 5.11 -3.77
C ALA A 10 6.50 4.03 -4.80
N VAL A 11 6.99 2.88 -4.32
CA VAL A 11 7.29 1.76 -5.19
C VAL A 11 6.32 0.64 -4.87
N ILE A 12 5.60 0.18 -5.88
CA ILE A 12 4.67 -0.94 -5.73
C ILE A 12 5.15 -2.02 -6.68
N ASP A 13 5.61 -3.13 -6.11
CA ASP A 13 6.14 -4.22 -6.90
C ASP A 13 4.99 -5.01 -7.54
N GLU A 14 5.35 -5.87 -8.48
CA GLU A 14 4.35 -6.56 -9.26
C GLU A 14 3.58 -7.58 -8.44
N GLY A 15 2.40 -7.91 -8.91
CA GLY A 15 1.55 -8.91 -8.26
C GLY A 15 0.74 -8.38 -7.09
N CYS A 16 0.79 -7.07 -6.83
CA CYS A 16 0.03 -6.49 -5.73
C CYS A 16 -1.39 -6.16 -6.15
N SER A 17 -2.31 -6.29 -5.21
CA SER A 17 -3.69 -5.88 -5.38
C SER A 17 -4.00 -4.85 -4.32
N ILE A 18 -4.42 -3.65 -4.72
CA ILE A 18 -4.65 -2.55 -3.80
C ILE A 18 -6.07 -2.03 -4.01
N GLY A 19 -6.83 -2.00 -2.93
CA GLY A 19 -8.23 -1.64 -2.99
C GLY A 19 -8.48 -0.16 -3.18
N LYS A 20 -9.71 0.14 -3.50
CA LYS A 20 -10.17 1.49 -3.78
C LYS A 20 -10.04 2.38 -2.54
N GLY A 21 -9.64 3.62 -2.74
CA GLY A 21 -9.55 4.59 -1.66
C GLY A 21 -8.30 4.50 -0.81
N THR A 22 -7.43 3.55 -1.09
CA THR A 22 -6.18 3.40 -0.34
C THR A 22 -5.19 4.46 -0.80
N ASN A 23 -4.48 5.04 0.15
CA ASN A 23 -3.43 6.03 -0.11
C ASN A 23 -2.08 5.48 0.32
N ILE A 24 -1.09 5.63 -0.56
CA ILE A 24 0.28 5.20 -0.28
C ILE A 24 1.16 6.44 -0.42
N TRP A 25 1.82 6.81 0.66
CA TRP A 25 2.52 8.07 0.73
C TRP A 25 3.98 7.94 0.31
N HIS A 26 4.75 8.99 0.54
CA HIS A 26 6.11 9.17 0.02
C HIS A 26 7.05 8.03 0.42
N PHE A 27 7.84 7.55 -0.53
CA PHE A 27 8.96 6.65 -0.32
C PHE A 27 8.59 5.32 0.34
N SER A 28 7.32 4.95 0.27
CA SER A 28 6.90 3.65 0.77
C SER A 28 7.14 2.58 -0.28
N HIS A 29 7.41 1.37 0.16
CA HIS A 29 7.67 0.26 -0.74
C HIS A 29 6.73 -0.90 -0.41
N ILE A 30 5.87 -1.21 -1.35
CA ILE A 30 4.97 -2.36 -1.24
C ILE A 30 5.62 -3.50 -2.01
N MET A 31 6.08 -4.50 -1.31
CA MET A 31 6.84 -5.60 -1.91
C MET A 31 5.89 -6.57 -2.62
N PRO A 32 6.43 -7.53 -3.40
CA PRO A 32 5.59 -8.28 -4.33
C PRO A 32 4.47 -9.09 -3.68
N ASN A 33 3.39 -9.24 -4.41
CA ASN A 33 2.27 -10.13 -4.10
C ASN A 33 1.52 -9.77 -2.82
N CYS A 34 1.51 -8.48 -2.48
CA CYS A 34 0.71 -8.00 -1.34
C CYS A 34 -0.74 -7.81 -1.75
N ILE A 35 -1.63 -7.99 -0.80
CA ILE A 35 -3.05 -7.69 -0.98
C ILE A 35 -3.42 -6.66 0.07
N ILE A 36 -3.78 -5.47 -0.39
CA ILE A 36 -4.15 -4.36 0.48
C ILE A 36 -5.61 -4.02 0.21
N GLY A 37 -6.40 -3.99 1.27
CA GLY A 37 -7.83 -3.74 1.12
C GLY A 37 -8.16 -2.30 0.78
N GLU A 38 -9.42 -1.94 1.00
CA GLU A 38 -9.93 -0.63 0.64
C GLU A 38 -9.74 0.36 1.79
N ASN A 39 -9.59 1.63 1.42
CA ASN A 39 -9.54 2.75 2.36
C ASN A 39 -8.42 2.61 3.40
N CYS A 40 -7.33 2.00 3.01
CA CYS A 40 -6.15 1.91 3.85
C CYS A 40 -5.31 3.18 3.70
N ASN A 41 -4.46 3.42 4.67
CA ASN A 41 -3.54 4.55 4.60
C ASN A 41 -2.14 4.05 4.95
N ILE A 42 -1.30 3.99 3.95
CA ILE A 42 0.10 3.56 4.13
C ILE A 42 0.93 4.83 4.21
N GLY A 43 1.46 5.11 5.38
CA GLY A 43 2.21 6.34 5.61
C GLY A 43 3.51 6.37 4.83
N GLN A 44 4.30 7.42 5.06
CA GLN A 44 5.56 7.57 4.35
C GLN A 44 6.64 6.67 4.93
N ASN A 45 7.57 6.26 4.08
CA ASN A 45 8.72 5.43 4.46
C ASN A 45 8.31 4.10 5.10
N VAL A 46 7.20 3.55 4.66
CA VAL A 46 6.71 2.27 5.16
C VAL A 46 7.14 1.18 4.19
N VAL A 47 7.61 0.05 4.73
CA VAL A 47 7.89 -1.13 3.92
C VAL A 47 6.87 -2.20 4.27
N VAL A 48 6.13 -2.65 3.27
CA VAL A 48 5.21 -3.76 3.43
C VAL A 48 5.88 -5.00 2.85
N SER A 49 6.12 -5.98 3.70
CA SER A 49 6.86 -7.20 3.30
C SER A 49 6.09 -7.99 2.25
N PRO A 50 6.80 -8.88 1.53
CA PRO A 50 6.11 -9.65 0.47
C PRO A 50 4.97 -10.48 1.02
N GLU A 51 3.93 -10.60 0.22
CA GLU A 51 2.78 -11.48 0.49
C GLU A 51 1.99 -11.11 1.74
N VAL A 52 2.09 -9.84 2.17
CA VAL A 52 1.29 -9.35 3.29
C VAL A 52 -0.13 -9.11 2.82
N ILE A 53 -1.09 -9.46 3.68
CA ILE A 53 -2.50 -9.19 3.42
C ILE A 53 -2.99 -8.22 4.48
N LEU A 54 -3.45 -7.05 4.03
CA LEU A 54 -4.06 -6.06 4.91
C LEU A 54 -5.54 -5.97 4.60
N GLY A 55 -6.34 -5.94 5.65
CA GLY A 55 -7.79 -5.78 5.46
C GLY A 55 -8.14 -4.36 5.09
N ASN A 56 -9.42 -4.03 5.20
CA ASN A 56 -9.90 -2.69 4.88
C ASN A 56 -9.66 -1.74 6.05
N ASN A 57 -9.50 -0.46 5.73
CA ASN A 57 -9.42 0.61 6.73
C ASN A 57 -8.22 0.49 7.67
N VAL A 58 -7.15 -0.13 7.21
CA VAL A 58 -5.95 -0.31 8.01
C VAL A 58 -5.04 0.91 7.84
N LYS A 59 -4.49 1.39 8.94
CA LYS A 59 -3.49 2.46 8.90
C LYS A 59 -2.14 1.89 9.27
N VAL A 60 -1.17 2.10 8.42
CA VAL A 60 0.20 1.71 8.67
C VAL A 60 1.04 2.97 8.70
N GLN A 61 1.70 3.21 9.80
CA GLN A 61 2.46 4.43 9.98
C GLN A 61 3.92 4.15 10.22
N ASN A 62 4.73 5.09 9.77
CA ASN A 62 6.14 5.10 10.05
C ASN A 62 6.35 5.56 11.50
N ASN A 63 7.26 4.94 12.18
CA ASN A 63 7.63 5.37 13.52
C ASN A 63 8.79 6.34 13.47
#